data_2b3595f1db462fbb379d738332495020
#
_entry.id   2b3595f1db462fbb379d738332495020
#
_cell.length_a   1.000
_cell.length_b   1.000
_cell.length_c   1.000
_cell.angle_alpha   90.00
_cell.angle_beta   90.00
_cell.angle_gamma   90.00
#
_symmetry.space_group_name_H-M   'P 1'
#
loop_
_entity.id
_entity.type
_entity.pdbx_description
1 polymer ?
#
loop_
_entity_poly.entity_id
_entity_poly.type
_entity_poly.pdbx_seq_one_letter_code
_entity_poly.pdbx_strand_id
1 'polypeptide(L)' 'MAMKDYSDEFKADAVALFESTPGATYKRIATDLGINRNTLRNWVLRDR' A
#
# COMPACT_ATOMS: atom_id res chain seq x y z
N MET A 1 9.19 9.28 13.48
CA MET A 1 8.93 8.79 13.43
C MET A 1 8.44 7.96 12.83
N ALA A 2 8.44 7.57 12.49
CA ALA A 2 7.95 6.85 11.68
C ALA A 2 6.83 6.20 12.02
N MET A 3 6.11 6.19 11.82
CA MET A 3 5.12 5.72 12.04
C MET A 3 4.87 4.66 11.59
N LYS A 4 4.69 4.02 11.69
CA LYS A 4 4.50 2.99 11.28
C LYS A 4 3.28 2.47 11.62
N ASP A 5 2.45 2.96 12.26
CA ASP A 5 1.17 2.48 12.62
C ASP A 5 0.11 3.07 11.76
N TYR A 6 -0.23 2.40 10.73
CA TYR A 6 -1.30 2.80 9.83
C TYR A 6 -2.58 2.09 10.26
N SER A 7 -3.71 2.76 10.11
CA SER A 7 -4.99 2.16 10.46
C SER A 7 -5.32 1.02 9.49
N ASP A 8 -6.16 0.10 9.93
CA ASP A 8 -6.59 -0.99 9.06
C ASP A 8 -7.32 -0.45 7.84
N GLU A 9 -8.07 0.63 8.04
CA GLU A 9 -8.80 1.25 6.94
C GLU A 9 -7.83 1.80 5.90
N PHE A 10 -6.76 2.44 6.34
CA PHE A 10 -5.76 2.96 5.42
C PHE A 10 -5.10 1.83 4.63
N LYS A 11 -4.78 0.75 5.32
CA LYS A 11 -4.16 -0.40 4.66
C LYS A 11 -5.08 -0.98 3.60
N ALA A 12 -6.34 -1.13 3.94
CA ALA A 12 -7.32 -1.68 3.01
C ALA A 12 -7.48 -0.76 1.79
N ASP A 13 -7.50 0.54 2.02
CA ASP A 13 -7.61 1.50 0.93
C ASP A 13 -6.38 1.42 0.02
N ALA A 14 -5.20 1.28 0.61
CA ALA A 14 -3.97 1.21 -0.16
C ALA A 14 -3.96 -0.03 -1.05
N VAL A 15 -4.36 -1.17 -0.49
CA VAL A 15 -4.41 -2.41 -1.26
C VAL A 15 -5.44 -2.31 -2.37
N ALA A 16 -6.61 -1.76 -2.06
CA ALA A 16 -7.67 -1.59 -3.05
C ALA A 16 -7.21 -0.69 -4.18
N LEU A 17 -6.51 0.38 -3.86
CA LEU A 17 -6.02 1.29 -4.87
C LEU A 17 -5.04 0.59 -5.79
N PHE A 18 -4.13 -0.19 -5.21
CA PHE A 18 -3.16 -0.92 -6.00
C PHE A 18 -3.84 -1.91 -6.93
N GLU A 19 -4.81 -2.64 -6.42
CA GLU A 19 -5.46 -3.69 -7.19
C GLU A 19 -6.42 -3.14 -8.24
N SER A 20 -6.93 -1.95 -8.02
CA SER A 20 -7.87 -1.37 -8.97
C SER A 20 -7.20 -0.53 -10.04
N THR A 21 -5.89 -0.33 -9.96
CA THR A 21 -5.17 0.49 -10.93
C THR A 21 -4.41 -0.42 -11.90
N PRO A 22 -4.85 -0.51 -13.15
CA PRO A 22 -4.17 -1.36 -14.14
C PRO A 22 -2.73 -0.89 -14.35
N GLY A 23 -1.80 -1.82 -14.36
CA GLY A 23 -0.40 -1.47 -14.57
C GLY A 23 0.29 -0.84 -13.38
N ALA A 24 -0.37 -0.79 -12.25
CA ALA A 24 0.23 -0.20 -11.07
C ALA A 24 1.38 -1.05 -10.55
N THR A 25 2.38 -0.37 -9.99
CA THR A 25 3.49 -1.06 -9.35
C THR A 25 3.49 -0.66 -7.89
N TYR A 26 4.13 -1.48 -7.07
CA TYR A 26 4.23 -1.15 -5.66
C TYR A 26 4.91 0.20 -5.48
N LYS A 27 5.98 0.44 -6.24
CA LYS A 27 6.71 1.68 -6.13
C LYS A 27 5.82 2.88 -6.44
N ARG A 28 5.05 2.78 -7.51
CA ARG A 28 4.20 3.89 -7.94
C ARG A 28 3.15 4.23 -6.89
N ILE A 29 2.43 3.22 -6.46
CA ILE A 29 1.35 3.44 -5.51
C ILE A 29 1.90 3.86 -4.15
N ALA A 30 2.99 3.24 -3.72
CA ALA A 30 3.59 3.61 -2.45
C ALA A 30 4.05 5.06 -2.46
N THR A 31 4.63 5.50 -3.58
CA THR A 31 5.05 6.88 -3.72
C THR A 31 3.85 7.82 -3.61
N ASP A 32 2.77 7.47 -4.29
CA ASP A 32 1.55 8.29 -4.25
C ASP A 32 0.98 8.38 -2.84
N LEU A 33 1.11 7.32 -2.08
CA LEU A 33 0.58 7.28 -0.72
C LEU A 33 1.57 7.79 0.32
N GLY A 34 2.81 7.97 -0.08
CA GLY A 34 3.84 8.42 0.85
C GLY A 34 4.31 7.35 1.80
N ILE A 35 4.28 6.10 1.37
CA ILE A 35 4.73 4.99 2.20
C ILE A 35 5.83 4.22 1.48
N ASN A 36 6.48 3.33 2.22
CA ASN A 36 7.54 2.50 1.66
C ASN A 36 6.92 1.42 0.78
N ARG A 37 7.55 1.16 -0.38
CA ARG A 37 7.03 0.17 -1.30
C ARG A 37 6.99 -1.23 -0.69
N ASN A 38 7.94 -1.55 0.18
CA ASN A 38 7.93 -2.86 0.82
C ASN A 38 6.76 -2.99 1.77
N THR A 39 6.39 -1.90 2.41
CA THR A 39 5.25 -1.89 3.30
C THR A 39 3.98 -2.19 2.51
N LEU A 40 3.81 -1.53 1.38
CA LEU A 40 2.65 -1.76 0.54
C LEU A 40 2.63 -3.20 0.02
N ARG A 41 3.78 -3.68 -0.41
CA ARG A 41 3.88 -5.04 -0.92
C ARG A 41 3.46 -6.05 0.13
N ASN A 42 3.91 -5.86 1.37
CA ASN A 42 3.54 -6.76 2.44
C ASN A 42 2.04 -6.76 2.68
N TRP A 43 1.43 -5.58 2.64
CA TRP A 43 -0.01 -5.49 2.83
C TRP A 43 -0.76 -6.24 1.74
N VAL A 44 -0.35 -6.06 0.50
CA VAL A 44 -1.01 -6.71 -0.62
C VAL A 44 -0.87 -8.23 -0.53
N LEU A 45 0.33 -8.70 -0.20
CA LEU A 45 0.57 -10.14 -0.10
C LEU A 45 -0.18 -10.76 1.06
N ARG A 46 -0.33 -10.03 2.15
CA ARG A 46 -1.06 -10.54 3.30
C ARG A 46 -2.55 -10.59 3.05
N ASP A 47 -3.04 -9.67 2.26
CA ASP A 47 -4.46 -9.61 1.96
C ASP A 47 -4.89 -10.78 1.08
N ARG A 48 -3.94 -11.38 0.40
CA ARG A 48 -4.24 -12.55 -0.40
C ARG A 48 -4.24 -13.80 0.48
#